data_1e714177738e8bf922abcbabd6258b0a
#
_entry.id   1e714177738e8bf922abcbabd6258b0a
#
_cell.length_a   1.000
_cell.length_b   1.000
_cell.length_c   1.000
_cell.angle_alpha   90.00
_cell.angle_beta   90.00
_cell.angle_gamma   90.00
#
_symmetry.space_group_name_H-M   'P 1'
#
loop_
_entity.id
_entity.type
_entity.pdbx_description
1 polymer ?
#
loop_
_entity_poly.entity_id
_entity_poly.type
_entity_poly.pdbx_seq_one_letter_code
_entity_poly.pdbx_strand_id
1 'polypeptide(L)'
;MKEQTNWLIVGLGNPGREYEKTRHNAGFRAIDRIAEKLGVKIDKLKFQGLYAQVNTATGKLFLLKPQTYMNLSGRSVLQLSAFFKVPPARIIVLFDDISLEPGKLRLRKDGSAGGHNGIKSIIQELGSQDFPRVKIGVGAKPHPEYDLADWVLSTFSAQEEKFLAPAIDRAADAALCIMEKGIAEASNRYSGKA
;
A
#
# COMPACT_ATOMS: atom_id res chain seq x y z
N MET A 1 6.67 31.69 -5.22
CA MET A 1 6.56 30.36 -5.87
C MET A 1 5.73 29.45 -4.99
N LYS A 2 4.70 28.81 -5.51
CA LYS A 2 3.96 27.79 -4.73
C LYS A 2 4.90 26.63 -4.50
N GLU A 3 5.07 26.21 -3.25
CA GLU A 3 5.89 25.06 -2.88
C GLU A 3 5.33 23.81 -3.56
N GLN A 4 6.19 23.08 -4.25
CA GLN A 4 5.80 21.87 -4.99
C GLN A 4 5.45 20.77 -3.99
N THR A 5 4.21 20.32 -3.99
CA THR A 5 3.72 19.27 -3.08
C THR A 5 3.84 17.90 -3.74
N ASN A 6 4.93 17.18 -3.46
CA ASN A 6 5.11 15.82 -3.95
C ASN A 6 4.48 14.80 -3.00
N TRP A 7 3.86 13.78 -3.58
CA TRP A 7 3.26 12.65 -2.88
C TRP A 7 3.85 11.33 -3.36
N LEU A 8 3.89 10.35 -2.50
CA LEU A 8 4.26 8.97 -2.81
C LEU A 8 3.14 8.03 -2.33
N ILE A 9 2.65 7.18 -3.22
CA ILE A 9 1.79 6.06 -2.86
C ILE A 9 2.57 4.77 -3.12
N VAL A 10 2.64 3.92 -2.10
CA VAL A 10 3.38 2.64 -2.12
C VAL A 10 2.39 1.49 -1.98
N GLY A 11 2.44 0.54 -2.88
CA GLY A 11 1.80 -0.77 -2.68
C GLY A 11 2.84 -1.81 -2.28
N LEU A 12 2.59 -2.55 -1.19
CA LEU A 12 3.50 -3.58 -0.72
C LEU A 12 3.16 -4.96 -1.30
N GLY A 13 4.20 -5.73 -1.56
CA GLY A 13 4.12 -7.10 -2.07
C GLY A 13 5.51 -7.69 -2.29
N ASN A 14 5.55 -8.94 -2.74
CA ASN A 14 6.76 -9.61 -3.18
C ASN A 14 6.81 -9.69 -4.71
N PRO A 15 8.00 -9.47 -5.32
CA PRO A 15 8.14 -9.61 -6.77
C PRO A 15 8.11 -11.10 -7.17
N GLY A 16 7.58 -11.37 -8.35
CA GLY A 16 7.51 -12.71 -8.93
C GLY A 16 6.09 -13.19 -9.15
N ARG A 17 5.89 -13.97 -10.21
CA ARG A 17 4.56 -14.48 -10.60
C ARG A 17 3.93 -15.37 -9.53
N GLU A 18 4.75 -16.11 -8.78
CA GLU A 18 4.33 -16.97 -7.67
C GLU A 18 3.62 -16.23 -6.55
N TYR A 19 3.88 -14.92 -6.40
CA TYR A 19 3.30 -14.09 -5.34
C TYR A 19 2.11 -13.23 -5.77
N GLU A 20 1.85 -13.08 -7.06
CA GLU A 20 0.87 -12.12 -7.61
C GLU A 20 -0.53 -12.24 -7.00
N LYS A 21 -0.95 -13.48 -6.68
CA LYS A 21 -2.30 -13.76 -6.15
C LYS A 21 -2.31 -14.03 -4.65
N THR A 22 -1.20 -13.85 -3.96
CA THR A 22 -1.13 -14.08 -2.52
C THR A 22 -1.76 -12.94 -1.72
N ARG A 23 -2.14 -13.25 -0.47
CA ARG A 23 -2.67 -12.26 0.48
C ARG A 23 -1.68 -11.12 0.70
N HIS A 24 -0.39 -11.43 0.79
CA HIS A 24 0.68 -10.46 1.01
C HIS A 24 0.86 -9.46 -0.15
N ASN A 25 0.35 -9.77 -1.32
CA ASN A 25 0.40 -8.89 -2.49
C ASN A 25 -0.85 -8.03 -2.71
N ALA A 26 -1.75 -7.96 -1.73
CA ALA A 26 -2.92 -7.08 -1.83
C ALA A 26 -2.54 -5.62 -2.09
N GLY A 27 -1.44 -5.13 -1.51
CA GLY A 27 -0.91 -3.79 -1.76
C GLY A 27 -0.45 -3.59 -3.21
N PHE A 28 0.21 -4.57 -3.81
CA PHE A 28 0.59 -4.52 -5.23
C PHE A 28 -0.64 -4.44 -6.14
N ARG A 29 -1.68 -5.21 -5.84
CA ARG A 29 -2.93 -5.17 -6.60
C ARG A 29 -3.59 -3.78 -6.51
N ALA A 30 -3.58 -3.17 -5.33
CA ALA A 30 -4.17 -1.85 -5.12
C ALA A 30 -3.41 -0.74 -5.86
N ILE A 31 -2.08 -0.74 -5.84
CA ILE A 31 -1.28 0.25 -6.57
C ILE A 31 -1.40 0.08 -8.08
N ASP A 32 -1.49 -1.15 -8.58
CA ASP A 32 -1.77 -1.42 -9.99
C ASP A 32 -3.13 -0.86 -10.39
N ARG A 33 -4.13 -0.97 -9.51
CA ARG A 33 -5.45 -0.37 -9.75
C ARG A 33 -5.42 1.15 -9.79
N ILE A 34 -4.60 1.79 -8.95
CA ILE A 34 -4.38 3.25 -9.02
C ILE A 34 -3.77 3.62 -10.38
N ALA A 35 -2.76 2.89 -10.84
CA ALA A 35 -2.13 3.13 -12.14
C ALA A 35 -3.14 3.03 -13.29
N GLU A 36 -4.01 2.02 -13.28
CA GLU A 36 -5.10 1.89 -14.26
C GLU A 36 -6.02 3.11 -14.24
N LYS A 37 -6.47 3.54 -13.06
CA LYS A 37 -7.35 4.71 -12.91
C LYS A 37 -6.72 6.00 -13.42
N LEU A 38 -5.41 6.14 -13.30
CA LEU A 38 -4.66 7.32 -13.75
C LEU A 38 -4.13 7.18 -15.18
N GLY A 39 -4.32 6.05 -15.83
CA GLY A 39 -3.87 5.80 -17.19
C GLY A 39 -2.35 5.76 -17.35
N VAL A 40 -1.63 5.30 -16.32
CA VAL A 40 -0.16 5.21 -16.31
C VAL A 40 0.31 3.79 -16.08
N LYS A 41 1.58 3.53 -16.44
CA LYS A 41 2.25 2.23 -16.20
C LYS A 41 3.33 2.39 -15.14
N ILE A 42 3.37 1.46 -14.18
CA ILE A 42 4.43 1.37 -13.17
C ILE A 42 5.53 0.48 -13.73
N ASP A 43 6.39 1.04 -14.57
CA ASP A 43 7.37 0.29 -15.35
C ASP A 43 8.81 0.82 -15.29
N LYS A 44 9.05 1.94 -14.61
CA LYS A 44 10.40 2.49 -14.45
C LYS A 44 11.13 1.76 -13.32
N LEU A 45 12.22 1.07 -13.65
CA LEU A 45 13.05 0.36 -12.68
C LEU A 45 14.11 1.27 -12.08
N LYS A 46 13.91 1.72 -10.85
CA LYS A 46 14.86 2.51 -10.05
C LYS A 46 14.46 2.44 -8.57
N PHE A 47 15.34 2.85 -7.67
CA PHE A 47 15.10 2.86 -6.23
C PHE A 47 14.75 1.47 -5.66
N GLN A 48 15.36 0.42 -6.19
CA GLN A 48 15.03 -0.97 -5.85
C GLN A 48 13.52 -1.27 -5.99
N GLY A 49 12.86 -0.64 -6.95
CA GLY A 49 11.42 -0.75 -7.17
C GLY A 49 11.02 -0.46 -8.61
N LEU A 50 9.77 -0.73 -8.91
CA LEU A 50 9.09 -0.25 -10.10
C LEU A 50 8.28 0.99 -9.73
N TYR A 51 8.39 2.07 -10.48
CA TYR A 51 7.65 3.29 -10.19
C TYR A 51 7.09 3.97 -11.43
N ALA A 52 6.11 4.82 -11.19
CA ALA A 52 5.56 5.76 -12.16
C ALA A 52 5.52 7.16 -11.56
N GLN A 53 5.52 8.17 -12.41
CA GLN A 53 5.36 9.57 -12.04
C GLN A 53 4.16 10.14 -12.76
N VAL A 54 3.32 10.86 -12.01
CA VAL A 54 2.13 11.55 -12.52
C VAL A 54 2.23 13.02 -12.13
N ASN A 55 1.99 13.92 -13.05
CA ASN A 55 1.87 15.34 -12.73
C ASN A 55 0.50 15.63 -12.12
N THR A 56 0.48 16.42 -11.05
CA THR A 56 -0.74 16.88 -10.39
C THR A 56 -0.82 18.41 -10.45
N ALA A 57 -1.94 18.98 -10.03
CA ALA A 57 -2.11 20.44 -10.02
C ALA A 57 -1.11 21.17 -9.11
N THR A 58 -0.56 20.49 -8.08
CA THR A 58 0.30 21.10 -7.05
C THR A 58 1.72 20.55 -7.00
N GLY A 59 2.03 19.51 -7.78
CA GLY A 59 3.33 18.86 -7.76
C GLY A 59 3.33 17.54 -8.51
N LYS A 60 3.96 16.53 -7.92
CA LYS A 60 4.08 15.21 -8.53
C LYS A 60 3.55 14.12 -7.60
N LEU A 61 2.89 13.14 -8.18
CA LEU A 61 2.55 11.88 -7.52
C LEU A 61 3.46 10.78 -8.05
N PHE A 62 4.08 10.05 -7.14
CA PHE A 62 4.85 8.85 -7.45
C PHE A 62 4.08 7.62 -6.99
N LEU A 63 4.02 6.60 -7.85
CA LEU A 63 3.49 5.27 -7.52
C LEU A 63 4.66 4.31 -7.44
N LEU A 64 4.80 3.54 -6.37
CA LEU A 64 5.94 2.66 -6.14
C LEU A 64 5.49 1.25 -5.76
N LYS A 65 6.05 0.27 -6.44
CA LYS A 65 6.04 -1.15 -6.08
C LYS A 65 7.48 -1.55 -5.71
N PRO A 66 7.85 -1.64 -4.41
CA PRO A 66 9.16 -2.15 -4.03
C PRO A 66 9.43 -3.54 -4.64
N GLN A 67 10.61 -3.72 -5.21
CA GLN A 67 11.04 -5.01 -5.80
C GLN A 67 12.03 -5.73 -4.88
N THR A 68 12.11 -5.26 -3.67
CA THR A 68 12.86 -5.86 -2.61
C THR A 68 12.11 -7.00 -1.98
N TYR A 69 12.03 -7.97 -1.70
CA TYR A 69 11.10 -8.76 -0.87
C TYR A 69 10.55 -7.95 0.31
N MET A 70 9.42 -8.38 0.88
CA MET A 70 8.60 -7.62 1.83
C MET A 70 9.38 -7.02 2.99
N ASN A 71 10.27 -7.80 3.63
CA ASN A 71 11.05 -7.37 4.79
C ASN A 71 12.08 -6.26 4.51
N LEU A 72 12.33 -5.92 3.26
CA LEU A 72 13.25 -4.87 2.83
C LEU A 72 12.53 -3.71 2.10
N SER A 73 11.20 -3.67 2.15
CA SER A 73 10.39 -2.66 1.44
C SER A 73 10.80 -1.23 1.78
N GLY A 74 11.21 -0.98 3.01
CA GLY A 74 11.63 0.35 3.48
C GLY A 74 12.83 0.92 2.73
N ARG A 75 13.73 0.09 2.21
CA ARG A 75 14.89 0.54 1.41
C ARG A 75 14.45 1.23 0.13
N SER A 76 13.50 0.65 -0.57
CA SER A 76 12.95 1.23 -1.78
C SER A 76 12.20 2.54 -1.49
N VAL A 77 11.36 2.54 -0.46
CA VAL A 77 10.60 3.72 -0.04
C VAL A 77 11.53 4.87 0.34
N LEU A 78 12.56 4.61 1.15
CA LEU A 78 13.52 5.63 1.56
C LEU A 78 14.26 6.23 0.36
N GLN A 79 14.75 5.41 -0.55
CA GLN A 79 15.50 5.89 -1.72
C GLN A 79 14.66 6.82 -2.60
N LEU A 80 13.42 6.47 -2.90
CA LEU A 80 12.55 7.30 -3.71
C LEU A 80 12.15 8.57 -2.97
N SER A 81 11.68 8.44 -1.72
CA SER A 81 11.20 9.58 -0.94
C SER A 81 12.30 10.61 -0.66
N ALA A 82 13.53 10.16 -0.38
CA ALA A 82 14.67 11.06 -0.21
C ALA A 82 15.05 11.78 -1.51
N PHE A 83 15.08 11.07 -2.63
CA PHE A 83 15.44 11.64 -3.92
C PHE A 83 14.45 12.73 -4.37
N PHE A 84 13.15 12.51 -4.21
CA PHE A 84 12.11 13.45 -4.60
C PHE A 84 11.61 14.32 -3.45
N LYS A 85 12.28 14.27 -2.29
CA LYS A 85 11.96 15.09 -1.11
C LYS A 85 10.51 14.96 -0.66
N VAL A 86 10.01 13.73 -0.58
CA VAL A 86 8.66 13.41 -0.07
C VAL A 86 8.74 13.12 1.42
N PRO A 87 8.15 13.97 2.29
CA PRO A 87 8.18 13.71 3.73
C PRO A 87 7.26 12.52 4.11
N PRO A 88 7.49 11.86 5.26
CA PRO A 88 6.66 10.72 5.69
C PRO A 88 5.15 10.99 5.69
N ALA A 89 4.71 12.17 6.10
CA ALA A 89 3.30 12.54 6.11
C ALA A 89 2.62 12.52 4.72
N ARG A 90 3.39 12.51 3.65
CA ARG A 90 2.92 12.42 2.26
C ARG A 90 3.26 11.09 1.60
N ILE A 91 3.60 10.07 2.39
CA ILE A 91 3.81 8.69 1.94
C ILE A 91 2.60 7.86 2.36
N ILE A 92 1.79 7.43 1.41
CA ILE A 92 0.61 6.59 1.65
C ILE A 92 0.97 5.14 1.33
N VAL A 93 0.78 4.21 2.27
CA VAL A 93 1.16 2.81 2.09
C VAL A 93 -0.08 1.92 2.10
N LEU A 94 -0.24 1.14 1.02
CA LEU A 94 -1.29 0.13 0.86
C LEU A 94 -0.71 -1.25 1.15
N PHE A 95 -1.33 -2.00 2.06
CA PHE A 95 -0.85 -3.32 2.46
C PHE A 95 -1.94 -4.20 3.07
N ASP A 96 -1.66 -5.49 3.18
CA ASP A 96 -2.54 -6.51 3.73
C ASP A 96 -2.64 -6.44 5.25
N ASP A 97 -3.84 -6.68 5.78
CA ASP A 97 -4.11 -6.75 7.21
C ASP A 97 -4.90 -8.02 7.54
N ILE A 98 -4.27 -8.91 8.31
CA ILE A 98 -4.86 -10.18 8.75
C ILE A 98 -5.93 -10.02 9.85
N SER A 99 -6.01 -8.86 10.48
CA SER A 99 -7.02 -8.56 11.50
C SER A 99 -8.36 -8.07 10.92
N LEU A 100 -8.41 -7.89 9.60
CA LEU A 100 -9.61 -7.48 8.86
C LEU A 100 -10.05 -8.57 7.90
N GLU A 101 -11.34 -8.80 7.83
CA GLU A 101 -11.92 -9.72 6.85
C GLU A 101 -11.75 -9.21 5.41
N PRO A 102 -11.69 -10.11 4.40
CA PRO A 102 -11.72 -9.71 3.00
C PRO A 102 -12.95 -8.84 2.70
N GLY A 103 -12.72 -7.74 1.99
CA GLY A 103 -13.77 -6.76 1.70
C GLY A 103 -13.76 -5.53 2.61
N LYS A 104 -13.05 -5.57 3.73
CA LYS A 104 -12.96 -4.44 4.66
C LYS A 104 -11.66 -3.67 4.50
N LEU A 105 -11.74 -2.36 4.72
CA LEU A 105 -10.59 -1.46 4.75
C LEU A 105 -10.50 -0.75 6.11
N ARG A 106 -9.28 -0.40 6.49
CA ARG A 106 -9.03 0.49 7.63
C ARG A 106 -7.95 1.50 7.26
N LEU A 107 -8.28 2.78 7.39
CA LEU A 107 -7.35 3.86 7.16
C LEU A 107 -6.81 4.37 8.49
N ARG A 108 -5.51 4.64 8.55
CA ARG A 108 -4.84 5.21 9.72
C ARG A 108 -3.86 6.30 9.28
N LYS A 109 -3.78 7.36 10.07
CA LYS A 109 -2.85 8.46 9.84
C LYS A 109 -1.40 8.05 10.14
N ASP A 110 -1.21 7.22 11.16
CA ASP A 110 0.07 6.78 11.70
C ASP A 110 -0.09 5.45 12.45
N GLY A 111 0.93 4.97 13.07
CA GLY A 111 0.89 3.83 13.98
C GLY A 111 2.05 2.85 13.84
N SER A 112 2.06 1.85 14.72
CA SER A 112 3.06 0.78 14.72
C SER A 112 2.92 -0.16 13.52
N ALA A 113 3.88 -1.07 13.38
CA ALA A 113 3.85 -2.07 12.30
C ALA A 113 2.75 -3.13 12.45
N GLY A 114 2.24 -3.36 13.66
CA GLY A 114 1.22 -4.39 13.90
C GLY A 114 1.64 -5.80 13.48
N GLY A 115 2.95 -6.10 13.48
CA GLY A 115 3.50 -7.38 13.04
C GLY A 115 3.75 -7.50 11.54
N HIS A 116 3.41 -6.50 10.74
CA HIS A 116 3.63 -6.53 9.29
C HIS A 116 5.10 -6.18 8.95
N ASN A 117 5.83 -7.12 8.35
CA ASN A 117 7.27 -6.96 8.09
C ASN A 117 7.60 -5.82 7.12
N GLY A 118 6.77 -5.56 6.13
CA GLY A 118 6.95 -4.44 5.21
C GLY A 118 6.82 -3.10 5.91
N ILE A 119 5.82 -2.94 6.75
CA ILE A 119 5.62 -1.70 7.54
C ILE A 119 6.75 -1.52 8.56
N LYS A 120 7.19 -2.60 9.22
CA LYS A 120 8.35 -2.57 10.12
C LYS A 120 9.59 -2.05 9.41
N SER A 121 9.86 -2.54 8.20
CA SER A 121 10.97 -2.08 7.37
C SER A 121 10.86 -0.58 7.03
N ILE A 122 9.69 -0.12 6.64
CA ILE A 122 9.45 1.30 6.31
C ILE A 122 9.68 2.19 7.54
N ILE A 123 9.14 1.83 8.69
CA ILE A 123 9.33 2.57 9.95
C ILE A 123 10.83 2.65 10.29
N GLN A 124 11.54 1.55 10.18
CA GLN A 124 12.97 1.49 10.48
C GLN A 124 13.79 2.39 9.54
N GLU A 125 13.55 2.32 8.24
CA GLU A 125 14.30 3.08 7.24
C GLU A 125 13.95 4.58 7.24
N LEU A 126 12.69 4.95 7.41
CA LEU A 126 12.26 6.34 7.49
C LEU A 126 12.54 6.97 8.86
N GLY A 127 12.72 6.17 9.92
CA GLY A 127 12.82 6.66 11.30
C GLY A 127 11.53 7.32 11.79
N SER A 128 10.37 6.98 11.24
CA SER A 128 9.08 7.61 11.55
C SER A 128 7.93 6.64 11.36
N GLN A 129 6.89 6.79 12.19
CA GLN A 129 5.59 6.13 12.04
C GLN A 129 4.53 7.04 11.41
N ASP A 130 4.87 8.30 11.13
CA ASP A 130 3.94 9.35 10.71
C ASP A 130 3.69 9.32 9.19
N PHE A 131 3.18 8.20 8.70
CA PHE A 131 2.75 8.06 7.32
C PHE A 131 1.37 7.41 7.24
N PRO A 132 0.47 7.90 6.37
CA PRO A 132 -0.88 7.35 6.20
C PRO A 132 -0.86 5.93 5.66
N ARG A 133 -1.84 5.12 6.08
CA ARG A 133 -1.97 3.72 5.72
C ARG A 133 -3.37 3.39 5.26
N VAL A 134 -3.44 2.61 4.20
CA VAL A 134 -4.65 1.93 3.74
C VAL A 134 -4.46 0.44 3.97
N LYS A 135 -5.09 -0.07 5.01
CA LYS A 135 -5.04 -1.49 5.38
C LYS A 135 -6.15 -2.23 4.65
N ILE A 136 -5.77 -3.27 3.92
CA ILE A 136 -6.66 -4.09 3.10
C ILE A 136 -6.88 -5.43 3.80
N GLY A 137 -8.10 -5.72 4.20
CA GLY A 137 -8.46 -6.96 4.88
C GLY A 137 -8.21 -8.18 4.00
N VAL A 138 -7.46 -9.16 4.52
CA VAL A 138 -7.15 -10.42 3.85
C VAL A 138 -7.56 -11.64 4.67
N GLY A 139 -8.13 -11.44 5.86
CA GLY A 139 -8.60 -12.48 6.76
C GLY A 139 -7.53 -13.02 7.69
N ALA A 140 -7.99 -13.50 8.85
CA ALA A 140 -7.16 -14.17 9.83
C ALA A 140 -6.84 -15.60 9.43
N LYS A 141 -5.68 -16.10 9.86
CA LYS A 141 -5.34 -17.52 9.67
C LYS A 141 -6.42 -18.43 10.30
N PRO A 142 -6.67 -19.62 9.73
CA PRO A 142 -7.84 -20.44 10.09
C PRO A 142 -7.76 -21.01 11.51
N HIS A 143 -6.58 -21.16 12.08
CA HIS A 143 -6.35 -21.59 13.46
C HIS A 143 -5.01 -21.06 13.99
N PRO A 144 -4.83 -20.96 15.33
CA PRO A 144 -3.64 -20.35 15.94
C PRO A 144 -2.32 -21.01 15.56
N GLU A 145 -2.33 -22.30 15.28
CA GLU A 145 -1.15 -23.10 14.95
C GLU A 145 -0.72 -22.98 13.48
N TYR A 146 -1.59 -22.39 12.64
CA TYR A 146 -1.24 -22.15 11.23
C TYR A 146 -0.07 -21.13 11.16
N ASP A 147 0.96 -21.45 10.40
CA ASP A 147 2.11 -20.55 10.24
C ASP A 147 1.68 -19.24 9.55
N LEU A 148 2.05 -18.11 10.14
CA LEU A 148 1.65 -16.80 9.62
C LEU A 148 2.27 -16.51 8.25
N ALA A 149 3.54 -16.89 8.06
CA ALA A 149 4.21 -16.70 6.77
C ALA A 149 3.52 -17.50 5.66
N ASP A 150 3.15 -18.75 5.95
CA ASP A 150 2.38 -19.58 5.02
C ASP A 150 1.01 -18.98 4.73
N TRP A 151 0.35 -18.41 5.74
CA TRP A 151 -0.96 -17.79 5.56
C TRP A 151 -0.91 -16.58 4.63
N VAL A 152 -0.01 -15.63 4.85
CA VAL A 152 0.08 -14.43 4.01
C VAL A 152 0.59 -14.73 2.59
N LEU A 153 1.29 -15.85 2.40
CA LEU A 153 1.70 -16.36 1.09
C LEU A 153 0.65 -17.29 0.44
N SER A 154 -0.46 -17.55 1.13
CA SER A 154 -1.59 -18.30 0.54
C SER A 154 -2.43 -17.42 -0.38
N THR A 155 -3.17 -18.07 -1.26
CA THR A 155 -4.09 -17.40 -2.19
C THR A 155 -5.50 -17.31 -1.63
N PHE A 156 -6.32 -16.46 -2.21
CA PHE A 156 -7.73 -16.33 -1.83
C PHE A 156 -8.60 -17.41 -2.47
N SER A 157 -9.64 -17.86 -1.77
CA SER A 157 -10.70 -18.64 -2.37
C SER A 157 -11.51 -17.80 -3.37
N ALA A 158 -12.27 -18.46 -4.25
CA ALA A 158 -13.15 -17.77 -5.19
C ALA A 158 -14.20 -16.90 -4.48
N GLN A 159 -14.66 -17.32 -3.30
CA GLN A 159 -15.61 -16.55 -2.50
C GLN A 159 -14.94 -15.32 -1.86
N GLU A 160 -13.75 -15.47 -1.32
CA GLU A 160 -12.97 -14.34 -0.79
C GLU A 160 -12.68 -13.31 -1.87
N GLU A 161 -12.34 -13.75 -3.10
CA GLU A 161 -12.09 -12.83 -4.24
C GLU A 161 -13.30 -11.96 -4.57
N LYS A 162 -14.52 -12.44 -4.41
CA LYS A 162 -15.74 -11.64 -4.62
C LYS A 162 -15.82 -10.42 -3.70
N PHE A 163 -15.26 -10.51 -2.50
CA PHE A 163 -15.17 -9.41 -1.54
C PHE A 163 -13.89 -8.59 -1.72
N LEU A 164 -12.78 -9.26 -2.05
CA LEU A 164 -11.49 -8.61 -2.18
C LEU A 164 -11.40 -7.70 -3.40
N ALA A 165 -11.86 -8.12 -4.57
CA ALA A 165 -11.75 -7.34 -5.79
C ALA A 165 -12.42 -5.94 -5.68
N PRO A 166 -13.65 -5.80 -5.14
CA PRO A 166 -14.22 -4.49 -4.86
C PRO A 166 -13.44 -3.71 -3.80
N ALA A 167 -12.87 -4.37 -2.79
CA ALA A 167 -12.07 -3.72 -1.77
C ALA A 167 -10.75 -3.16 -2.33
N ILE A 168 -10.11 -3.85 -3.24
CA ILE A 168 -8.93 -3.35 -3.96
C ILE A 168 -9.27 -2.06 -4.73
N ASP A 169 -10.41 -2.02 -5.42
CA ASP A 169 -10.88 -0.81 -6.11
C ASP A 169 -11.11 0.35 -5.14
N ARG A 170 -11.79 0.09 -4.03
CA ARG A 170 -12.00 1.10 -2.98
C ARG A 170 -10.70 1.52 -2.29
N ALA A 171 -9.74 0.63 -2.10
CA ALA A 171 -8.43 0.96 -1.54
C ALA A 171 -7.67 1.94 -2.43
N ALA A 172 -7.74 1.75 -3.75
CA ALA A 172 -7.19 2.69 -4.72
C ALA A 172 -7.84 4.07 -4.59
N ASP A 173 -9.17 4.14 -4.55
CA ASP A 173 -9.91 5.40 -4.36
C ASP A 173 -9.61 6.04 -3.00
N ALA A 174 -9.45 5.24 -1.93
CA ALA A 174 -9.11 5.73 -0.61
C ALA A 174 -7.73 6.40 -0.59
N ALA A 175 -6.72 5.81 -1.22
CA ALA A 175 -5.39 6.40 -1.30
C ALA A 175 -5.40 7.75 -2.05
N LEU A 176 -6.10 7.83 -3.17
CA LEU A 176 -6.26 9.08 -3.92
C LEU A 176 -7.04 10.12 -3.10
N CYS A 177 -8.06 9.70 -2.37
CA CYS A 177 -8.84 10.58 -1.47
C CYS A 177 -7.99 11.13 -0.33
N ILE A 178 -7.10 10.33 0.27
CA ILE A 178 -6.14 10.82 1.29
C ILE A 178 -5.29 11.97 0.73
N MET A 179 -4.76 11.78 -0.46
CA MET A 179 -3.93 12.81 -1.12
C MET A 179 -4.71 14.09 -1.40
N GLU A 180 -5.95 13.97 -1.87
CA GLU A 180 -6.75 15.11 -2.34
C GLU A 180 -7.53 15.82 -1.23
N LYS A 181 -8.06 15.07 -0.26
CA LYS A 181 -9.02 15.55 0.75
C LYS A 181 -8.56 15.30 2.20
N GLY A 182 -7.47 14.60 2.40
CA GLY A 182 -6.94 14.26 3.72
C GLY A 182 -7.49 12.97 4.30
N ILE A 183 -6.79 12.49 5.35
CA ILE A 183 -7.07 11.19 5.99
C ILE A 183 -8.42 11.13 6.68
N ALA A 184 -8.90 12.22 7.28
CA ALA A 184 -10.19 12.23 7.99
C ALA A 184 -11.36 11.98 7.04
N GLU A 185 -11.42 12.69 5.93
CA GLU A 185 -12.44 12.52 4.89
C GLU A 185 -12.37 11.13 4.26
N ALA A 186 -11.17 10.66 3.91
CA ALA A 186 -10.97 9.34 3.34
C ALA A 186 -11.39 8.23 4.32
N SER A 187 -11.07 8.37 5.60
CA SER A 187 -11.46 7.40 6.63
C SER A 187 -12.98 7.33 6.78
N ASN A 188 -13.67 8.47 6.78
CA ASN A 188 -15.13 8.50 6.84
C ASN A 188 -15.80 7.81 5.65
N ARG A 189 -15.19 7.92 4.46
CA ARG A 189 -15.76 7.33 3.24
C ARG A 189 -15.48 5.84 3.11
N TYR A 190 -14.30 5.38 3.50
CA TYR A 190 -13.78 4.06 3.11
C TYR A 190 -13.50 3.12 4.28
N SER A 191 -13.21 3.59 5.50
CA SER A 191 -12.94 2.70 6.64
C SER A 191 -14.19 1.94 7.08
N GLY A 192 -14.03 0.63 7.36
CA GLY A 192 -15.08 -0.21 7.92
C GLY A 192 -16.24 -0.57 6.99
N LYS A 193 -16.20 -0.15 5.74
CA LYS A 193 -17.24 -0.49 4.75
C LYS A 193 -16.82 -1.74 3.98
N ALA A 194 -17.74 -2.65 3.87
CA ALA A 194 -17.63 -3.80 2.99
C ALA A 194 -18.13 -3.43 1.59
#